data_94031f348359b6d0383f261c512a8294
#
_entry.id   94031f348359b6d0383f261c512a8294
#
_cell.length_a   1.000
_cell.length_b   1.000
_cell.length_c   1.000
_cell.angle_alpha   90.00
_cell.angle_beta   90.00
_cell.angle_gamma   90.00
#
_symmetry.space_group_name_H-M   'P 1'
#
loop_
_entity.id
_entity.type
_entity.pdbx_description
1 polymer ?
#
loop_
_entity_poly.entity_id
_entity_poly.type
_entity_poly.pdbx_seq_one_letter_code
_entity_poly.pdbx_strand_id
1 'polypeptide(L)'
;MTRLAPPDPVEERLADRLSARYGNGGPSTMVWVLRKLGKVDREVYRAVAELPTPWLDTPLRRVSGFANFSKPWFLVAAVLALFGGAKGRRAAVTGVAAIGVTSFVVNQPMKLAGERRRPQRTHLGVPEKRWVRMPSSASFPSGHSASAAAFGVAVGAALPQLKVPLRGAAAVVAFSRVYTGVHYPADVVAGASVGVVLGGLTAKVAARLAARRAVSS
;
A
#
# COMPACT_ATOMS: atom_id res chain seq x y z
N MET A 1 -5.07 33.88 -8.02
CA MET A 1 -4.11 33.68 -6.91
C MET A 1 -4.63 32.58 -6.01
N THR A 2 -4.19 31.35 -6.24
CA THR A 2 -4.60 30.18 -5.47
C THR A 2 -3.83 30.21 -4.14
N ARG A 3 -4.53 30.45 -3.03
CA ARG A 3 -3.91 30.35 -1.69
C ARG A 3 -3.45 28.91 -1.48
N LEU A 4 -2.15 28.72 -1.33
CA LEU A 4 -1.58 27.44 -0.91
C LEU A 4 -2.19 27.08 0.45
N ALA A 5 -2.72 25.86 0.58
CA ALA A 5 -3.20 25.37 1.86
C ALA A 5 -2.02 25.33 2.86
N PRO A 6 -2.28 25.62 4.16
CA PRO A 6 -1.24 25.59 5.17
C PRO A 6 -0.56 24.20 5.22
N PRO A 7 0.74 24.15 5.57
CA PRO A 7 1.47 22.90 5.68
C PRO A 7 0.83 21.95 6.69
N ASP A 8 1.00 20.63 6.47
CA ASP A 8 0.50 19.63 7.41
C ASP A 8 1.22 19.79 8.76
N PRO A 9 0.49 19.98 9.88
CA PRO A 9 1.09 20.17 11.20
C PRO A 9 2.02 19.03 11.65
N VAL A 10 1.98 17.86 10.99
CA VAL A 10 2.87 16.73 11.27
C VAL A 10 4.22 16.90 10.56
N GLU A 11 4.23 17.47 9.35
CA GLU A 11 5.47 17.77 8.64
C GLU A 11 6.25 18.89 9.32
N GLU A 12 5.53 19.91 9.85
CA GLU A 12 6.16 20.93 10.70
C GLU A 12 6.75 20.29 11.95
N ARG A 13 6.00 19.46 12.68
CA ARG A 13 6.50 18.80 13.90
C ARG A 13 7.69 17.88 13.65
N LEU A 14 7.72 17.16 12.54
CA LEU A 14 8.89 16.31 12.21
C LEU A 14 10.10 17.19 11.86
N ALA A 15 9.90 18.23 11.06
CA ALA A 15 10.94 19.19 10.73
C ALA A 15 11.45 19.93 11.98
N ASP A 16 10.55 20.31 12.90
CA ASP A 16 10.90 20.98 14.17
C ASP A 16 11.62 20.03 15.13
N ARG A 17 11.19 18.78 15.26
CA ARG A 17 11.90 17.75 16.06
C ARG A 17 13.28 17.45 15.51
N LEU A 18 13.45 17.40 14.18
CA LEU A 18 14.75 17.20 13.56
C LEU A 18 15.64 18.43 13.71
N SER A 19 15.08 19.65 13.59
CA SER A 19 15.82 20.89 13.82
C SER A 19 16.26 21.03 15.28
N ALA A 20 15.40 20.70 16.23
CA ALA A 20 15.70 20.72 17.66
C ALA A 20 16.76 19.67 18.04
N ARG A 21 16.83 18.55 17.34
CA ARG A 21 17.75 17.44 17.64
C ARG A 21 19.14 17.62 17.01
N TYR A 22 19.24 18.37 15.91
CA TYR A 22 20.49 18.49 15.13
C TYR A 22 21.09 19.91 15.12
N GLY A 23 20.55 20.85 15.92
CA GLY A 23 21.12 22.19 16.10
C GLY A 23 20.88 23.17 14.94
N ASN A 24 21.21 24.46 15.19
CA ASN A 24 20.98 25.61 14.30
C ASN A 24 21.89 25.69 13.05
N GLY A 25 22.49 24.63 12.60
CA GLY A 25 23.01 24.54 11.23
C GLY A 25 21.80 24.41 10.30
N GLY A 26 21.57 25.34 9.38
CA GLY A 26 20.41 25.48 8.49
C GLY A 26 19.70 24.18 8.08
N PRO A 27 18.54 24.19 7.42
CA PRO A 27 17.76 22.98 7.21
C PRO A 27 18.65 21.90 6.58
N SER A 28 18.94 20.83 7.32
CA SER A 28 19.79 19.75 6.81
C SER A 28 19.19 19.32 5.48
N THR A 29 20.04 18.98 4.54
CA THR A 29 19.63 18.49 3.19
C THR A 29 18.48 17.49 3.31
N MET A 30 18.47 16.67 4.37
CA MET A 30 17.42 15.71 4.68
C MET A 30 16.06 16.38 4.95
N VAL A 31 15.99 17.44 5.76
CA VAL A 31 14.74 18.16 6.06
C VAL A 31 14.19 18.83 4.81
N TRP A 32 15.05 19.42 4.01
CA TRP A 32 14.67 20.02 2.73
C TRP A 32 14.10 18.97 1.76
N VAL A 33 14.76 17.80 1.64
CA VAL A 33 14.30 16.70 0.79
C VAL A 33 12.92 16.19 1.28
N LEU A 34 12.75 15.97 2.57
CA LEU A 34 11.47 15.51 3.13
C LEU A 34 10.34 16.51 2.89
N ARG A 35 10.58 17.82 3.07
CA ARG A 35 9.61 18.87 2.76
C ARG A 35 9.25 18.91 1.27
N LYS A 36 10.24 18.74 0.39
CA LYS A 36 10.03 18.72 -1.06
C LYS A 36 9.23 17.49 -1.48
N LEU A 37 9.55 16.32 -0.95
CA LEU A 37 8.78 15.08 -1.20
C LEU A 37 7.33 15.21 -0.70
N GLY A 38 7.10 15.80 0.46
CA GLY A 38 5.75 16.02 0.97
C GLY A 38 4.92 16.99 0.11
N LYS A 39 5.55 18.03 -0.49
CA LYS A 39 4.88 18.91 -1.45
C LYS A 39 4.46 18.15 -2.71
N VAL A 40 5.39 17.41 -3.31
CA VAL A 40 5.12 16.57 -4.51
C VAL A 40 4.00 15.57 -4.22
N ASP A 41 4.03 14.92 -3.07
CA ASP A 41 3.02 13.94 -2.66
C ASP A 41 1.61 14.55 -2.61
N ARG A 42 1.48 15.77 -2.07
CA ARG A 42 0.21 16.51 -2.05
C ARG A 42 -0.22 17.00 -3.43
N GLU A 43 0.70 17.44 -4.26
CA GLU A 43 0.41 17.86 -5.64
C GLU A 43 -0.12 16.69 -6.48
N VAL A 44 0.55 15.53 -6.41
CA VAL A 44 0.07 14.31 -7.09
C VAL A 44 -1.28 13.87 -6.56
N TYR A 45 -1.50 13.95 -5.24
CA TYR A 45 -2.80 13.65 -4.66
C TYR A 45 -3.91 14.57 -5.20
N ARG A 46 -3.67 15.89 -5.27
CA ARG A 46 -4.62 16.87 -5.85
C ARG A 46 -4.89 16.60 -7.31
N ALA A 47 -3.84 16.34 -8.09
CA ALA A 47 -3.99 16.00 -9.51
C ALA A 47 -4.89 14.78 -9.71
N VAL A 48 -4.77 13.75 -8.85
CA VAL A 48 -5.68 12.58 -8.87
C VAL A 48 -7.10 12.94 -8.42
N ALA A 49 -7.25 13.82 -7.43
CA ALA A 49 -8.57 14.29 -6.97
C ALA A 49 -9.32 15.06 -8.07
N GLU A 50 -8.61 15.85 -8.86
CA GLU A 50 -9.12 16.70 -9.95
C GLU A 50 -9.34 15.96 -11.27
N LEU A 51 -8.97 14.66 -11.38
CA LEU A 51 -9.17 13.89 -12.61
C LEU A 51 -10.63 13.92 -13.07
N PRO A 52 -10.93 14.35 -14.31
CA PRO A 52 -12.28 14.41 -14.86
C PRO A 52 -12.77 13.02 -15.32
N THR A 53 -12.81 12.06 -14.40
CA THR A 53 -13.10 10.66 -14.70
C THR A 53 -14.30 10.12 -13.90
N PRO A 54 -15.52 10.71 -14.04
CA PRO A 54 -16.68 10.30 -13.27
C PRO A 54 -17.08 8.84 -13.48
N TRP A 55 -16.76 8.27 -14.63
CA TRP A 55 -16.96 6.86 -14.95
C TRP A 55 -16.11 5.89 -14.11
N LEU A 56 -15.00 6.34 -13.55
CA LEU A 56 -14.16 5.57 -12.61
C LEU A 56 -14.63 5.66 -11.14
N ASP A 57 -15.47 6.62 -10.79
CA ASP A 57 -15.83 6.88 -9.40
C ASP A 57 -16.48 5.65 -8.74
N THR A 58 -17.47 5.06 -9.37
CA THR A 58 -18.14 3.86 -8.83
C THR A 58 -17.27 2.60 -8.90
N PRO A 59 -16.61 2.26 -10.01
CA PRO A 59 -15.71 1.10 -10.05
C PRO A 59 -14.59 1.16 -9.02
N LEU A 60 -13.84 2.27 -8.95
CA LEU A 60 -12.71 2.37 -8.03
C LEU A 60 -13.15 2.45 -6.56
N ARG A 61 -14.30 3.06 -6.27
CA ARG A 61 -14.90 3.02 -4.93
C ARG A 61 -15.25 1.59 -4.53
N ARG A 62 -15.84 0.79 -5.43
CA ARG A 62 -16.16 -0.62 -5.18
C ARG A 62 -14.89 -1.46 -4.98
N VAL A 63 -13.88 -1.28 -5.84
CA VAL A 63 -12.58 -1.94 -5.71
C VAL A 63 -11.95 -1.61 -4.36
N SER A 64 -11.90 -0.32 -4.00
CA SER A 64 -11.33 0.15 -2.73
C SER A 64 -12.06 -0.43 -1.52
N GLY A 65 -13.39 -0.54 -1.56
CA GLY A 65 -14.21 -1.15 -0.52
C GLY A 65 -14.05 -2.67 -0.44
N PHE A 66 -14.02 -3.35 -1.59
CA PHE A 66 -13.85 -4.80 -1.67
C PHE A 66 -12.45 -5.25 -1.21
N ALA A 67 -11.43 -4.41 -1.43
CA ALA A 67 -10.07 -4.69 -1.00
C ALA A 67 -9.89 -4.72 0.53
N ASN A 68 -10.88 -4.26 1.30
CA ASN A 68 -10.83 -4.33 2.76
C ASN A 68 -10.65 -5.78 3.24
N PHE A 69 -9.82 -5.94 4.28
CA PHE A 69 -9.47 -7.26 4.86
C PHE A 69 -8.87 -8.23 3.84
N SER A 70 -8.22 -7.73 2.79
CA SER A 70 -7.58 -8.54 1.74
C SER A 70 -8.53 -9.51 1.02
N LYS A 71 -9.85 -9.25 1.02
CA LYS A 71 -10.88 -10.13 0.44
C LYS A 71 -10.59 -10.61 -0.98
N PRO A 72 -10.21 -9.77 -1.96
CA PRO A 72 -9.93 -10.24 -3.32
C PRO A 72 -8.80 -11.26 -3.36
N TRP A 73 -7.80 -11.11 -2.51
CA TRP A 73 -6.64 -12.00 -2.46
C TRP A 73 -6.99 -13.35 -1.81
N PHE A 74 -7.82 -13.34 -0.77
CA PHE A 74 -8.35 -14.58 -0.19
C PHE A 74 -9.26 -15.33 -1.17
N LEU A 75 -10.06 -14.61 -1.96
CA LEU A 75 -10.87 -15.23 -3.01
C LEU A 75 -9.99 -15.90 -4.07
N VAL A 76 -8.96 -15.21 -4.57
CA VAL A 76 -8.00 -15.80 -5.51
C VAL A 76 -7.29 -17.00 -4.89
N ALA A 77 -6.87 -16.91 -3.63
CA ALA A 77 -6.25 -18.03 -2.92
C ALA A 77 -7.20 -19.25 -2.82
N ALA A 78 -8.48 -19.01 -2.53
CA ALA A 78 -9.49 -20.07 -2.47
C ALA A 78 -9.67 -20.76 -3.84
N VAL A 79 -9.79 -19.98 -4.92
CA VAL A 79 -9.89 -20.51 -6.28
C VAL A 79 -8.65 -21.35 -6.64
N LEU A 80 -7.46 -20.84 -6.32
CA LEU A 80 -6.21 -21.60 -6.57
C LEU A 80 -6.11 -22.88 -5.73
N ALA A 81 -6.59 -22.84 -4.49
CA ALA A 81 -6.57 -24.01 -3.61
C ALA A 81 -7.53 -25.10 -4.08
N LEU A 82 -8.71 -24.72 -4.58
CA LEU A 82 -9.75 -25.65 -5.02
C LEU A 82 -9.47 -26.21 -6.41
N PHE A 83 -9.04 -25.38 -7.35
CA PHE A 83 -8.97 -25.72 -8.79
C PHE A 83 -7.55 -25.77 -9.34
N GLY A 84 -6.55 -25.28 -8.63
CA GLY A 84 -5.15 -25.18 -9.12
C GLY A 84 -4.29 -26.43 -8.88
N GLY A 85 -4.86 -27.52 -8.37
CA GLY A 85 -4.12 -28.73 -8.02
C GLY A 85 -3.03 -28.49 -6.97
N ALA A 86 -2.00 -29.34 -6.94
CA ALA A 86 -0.94 -29.22 -5.92
C ALA A 86 -0.13 -27.92 -6.02
N LYS A 87 0.16 -27.45 -7.24
CA LYS A 87 0.87 -26.18 -7.46
C LYS A 87 0.01 -24.99 -7.03
N GLY A 88 -1.29 -24.98 -7.35
CA GLY A 88 -2.23 -23.95 -6.95
C GLY A 88 -2.38 -23.87 -5.42
N ARG A 89 -2.53 -25.00 -4.75
CA ARG A 89 -2.59 -25.06 -3.27
C ARG A 89 -1.32 -24.49 -2.62
N ARG A 90 -0.14 -24.85 -3.12
CA ARG A 90 1.13 -24.26 -2.62
C ARG A 90 1.19 -22.75 -2.83
N ALA A 91 0.80 -22.27 -4.02
CA ALA A 91 0.75 -20.85 -4.32
C ALA A 91 -0.23 -20.10 -3.42
N ALA A 92 -1.43 -20.66 -3.18
CA ALA A 92 -2.44 -20.09 -2.30
C ALA A 92 -1.92 -19.95 -0.86
N VAL A 93 -1.35 -21.01 -0.30
CA VAL A 93 -0.76 -21.00 1.06
C VAL A 93 0.36 -19.96 1.15
N THR A 94 1.26 -19.93 0.14
CA THR A 94 2.36 -18.96 0.12
C THR A 94 1.83 -17.53 0.03
N GLY A 95 0.81 -17.27 -0.80
CA GLY A 95 0.18 -15.95 -0.92
C GLY A 95 -0.50 -15.49 0.36
N VAL A 96 -1.25 -16.37 1.02
CA VAL A 96 -1.90 -16.08 2.30
C VAL A 96 -0.86 -15.83 3.40
N ALA A 97 0.20 -16.63 3.46
CA ALA A 97 1.31 -16.39 4.39
C ALA A 97 1.99 -15.04 4.15
N ALA A 98 2.19 -14.65 2.88
CA ALA A 98 2.75 -13.35 2.53
C ALA A 98 1.85 -12.19 2.99
N ILE A 99 0.51 -12.31 2.86
CA ILE A 99 -0.44 -11.34 3.43
C ILE A 99 -0.27 -11.27 4.95
N GLY A 100 -0.24 -12.41 5.64
CA GLY A 100 -0.13 -12.46 7.10
C GLY A 100 1.13 -11.77 7.62
N VAL A 101 2.30 -12.14 7.07
CA VAL A 101 3.59 -11.52 7.42
C VAL A 101 3.58 -10.02 7.14
N THR A 102 3.11 -9.62 5.95
CA THR A 102 3.09 -8.21 5.56
C THR A 102 2.11 -7.40 6.40
N SER A 103 0.92 -7.95 6.68
CA SER A 103 -0.07 -7.30 7.54
C SER A 103 0.45 -7.11 8.96
N PHE A 104 1.14 -8.09 9.52
CA PHE A 104 1.77 -7.98 10.83
C PHE A 104 2.82 -6.86 10.85
N VAL A 105 3.78 -6.89 9.92
CA VAL A 105 4.85 -5.88 9.86
C VAL A 105 4.31 -4.47 9.63
N VAL A 106 3.36 -4.31 8.71
CA VAL A 106 2.80 -3.00 8.38
C VAL A 106 1.92 -2.45 9.50
N ASN A 107 1.03 -3.27 10.08
CA ASN A 107 0.03 -2.75 11.01
C ASN A 107 0.54 -2.67 12.46
N GLN A 108 1.59 -3.37 12.81
CA GLN A 108 2.17 -3.30 14.16
C GLN A 108 3.36 -2.31 14.20
N PRO A 109 4.62 -2.67 13.83
CA PRO A 109 5.72 -1.75 14.05
C PRO A 109 5.68 -0.52 13.14
N MET A 110 5.32 -0.67 11.85
CA MET A 110 5.43 0.45 10.91
C MET A 110 4.39 1.55 11.13
N LYS A 111 3.14 1.20 11.43
CA LYS A 111 2.11 2.21 11.73
C LYS A 111 2.30 2.87 13.07
N LEU A 112 2.83 2.14 14.06
CA LEU A 112 3.18 2.74 15.36
C LEU A 112 4.32 3.77 15.21
N ALA A 113 5.29 3.50 14.33
CA ALA A 113 6.37 4.43 14.05
C ALA A 113 5.98 5.59 13.12
N GLY A 114 5.00 5.36 12.24
CA GLY A 114 4.70 6.27 11.13
C GLY A 114 3.77 7.44 11.45
N GLU A 115 2.95 7.38 12.48
CA GLU A 115 1.96 8.40 12.97
C GLU A 115 1.39 9.41 11.95
N ARG A 116 1.47 9.14 10.64
CA ARG A 116 1.03 10.06 9.59
C ARG A 116 -0.49 10.16 9.56
N ARG A 117 -1.01 11.40 9.62
CA ARG A 117 -2.45 11.65 9.45
C ARG A 117 -2.90 11.35 8.02
N ARG A 118 -4.14 10.91 7.89
CA ARG A 118 -4.74 10.66 6.57
C ARG A 118 -5.10 11.97 5.88
N PRO A 119 -5.22 11.94 4.52
CA PRO A 119 -5.64 13.09 3.75
C PRO A 119 -7.00 13.63 4.21
N GLN A 120 -7.12 14.96 4.30
CA GLN A 120 -8.39 15.63 4.55
C GLN A 120 -9.09 15.84 3.19
N ARG A 121 -9.97 14.92 2.81
CA ARG A 121 -10.60 14.86 1.48
C ARG A 121 -11.31 16.14 1.08
N THR A 122 -12.04 16.78 2.02
CA THR A 122 -12.76 18.04 1.80
C THR A 122 -11.83 19.18 1.41
N HIS A 123 -10.71 19.32 2.12
CA HIS A 123 -9.73 20.37 1.85
C HIS A 123 -8.89 20.14 0.60
N LEU A 124 -8.81 18.88 0.13
CA LEU A 124 -8.01 18.47 -1.02
C LEU A 124 -8.85 18.18 -2.26
N GLY A 125 -10.14 18.53 -2.25
CA GLY A 125 -11.01 18.52 -3.42
C GLY A 125 -11.46 17.14 -3.90
N VAL A 126 -11.39 16.09 -3.08
CA VAL A 126 -11.86 14.75 -3.50
C VAL A 126 -13.40 14.72 -3.53
N PRO A 127 -14.03 14.43 -4.69
CA PRO A 127 -15.48 14.34 -4.78
C PRO A 127 -16.09 13.33 -3.81
N GLU A 128 -17.18 13.69 -3.13
CA GLU A 128 -17.83 12.85 -2.12
C GLU A 128 -18.28 11.48 -2.67
N LYS A 129 -18.69 11.42 -3.93
CA LYS A 129 -19.05 10.18 -4.62
C LYS A 129 -17.92 9.16 -4.72
N ARG A 130 -16.65 9.58 -4.55
CA ARG A 130 -15.46 8.69 -4.47
C ARG A 130 -15.21 8.17 -3.06
N TRP A 131 -15.86 8.71 -2.04
CA TRP A 131 -15.52 8.40 -0.67
C TRP A 131 -15.88 6.96 -0.29
N VAL A 132 -14.96 6.35 0.44
CA VAL A 132 -15.13 5.11 1.19
C VAL A 132 -14.98 5.40 2.68
N ARG A 133 -15.34 4.45 3.54
CA ARG A 133 -15.10 4.61 4.99
C ARG A 133 -13.62 4.90 5.25
N MET A 134 -13.36 5.99 5.98
CA MET A 134 -12.00 6.36 6.39
C MET A 134 -11.54 5.42 7.51
N PRO A 135 -10.40 4.72 7.33
CA PRO A 135 -9.85 3.92 8.42
C PRO A 135 -9.34 4.80 9.57
N SER A 136 -9.45 4.32 10.80
CA SER A 136 -8.99 5.05 12.01
C SER A 136 -7.48 4.98 12.25
N SER A 137 -6.78 4.01 11.63
CA SER A 137 -5.32 3.85 11.79
C SER A 137 -4.51 4.88 11.03
N ALA A 138 -3.22 5.04 11.36
CA ALA A 138 -2.28 5.91 10.64
C ALA A 138 -2.29 5.67 9.13
N SER A 139 -1.98 6.74 8.35
CA SER A 139 -1.99 6.68 6.89
C SER A 139 -0.82 5.86 6.35
N PHE A 140 0.37 6.06 6.91
CA PHE A 140 1.62 5.47 6.41
C PHE A 140 2.00 4.19 7.16
N PRO A 141 2.45 3.18 6.46
CA PRO A 141 2.27 2.94 5.03
C PRO A 141 0.89 2.32 4.71
N SER A 142 0.52 2.27 3.42
CA SER A 142 -0.75 1.68 2.99
C SER A 142 -0.76 0.15 3.13
N GLY A 143 -1.52 -0.37 4.09
CA GLY A 143 -1.66 -1.82 4.30
C GLY A 143 -2.33 -2.55 3.13
N HIS A 144 -3.30 -1.93 2.45
CA HIS A 144 -3.95 -2.50 1.27
C HIS A 144 -2.97 -2.69 0.12
N SER A 145 -2.13 -1.69 -0.15
CA SER A 145 -1.10 -1.75 -1.20
C SER A 145 -0.02 -2.78 -0.85
N ALA A 146 0.35 -2.86 0.42
CA ALA A 146 1.32 -3.82 0.91
C ALA A 146 0.84 -5.27 0.75
N SER A 147 -0.36 -5.59 1.24
CA SER A 147 -0.94 -6.93 1.11
C SER A 147 -1.17 -7.33 -0.34
N ALA A 148 -1.64 -6.40 -1.19
CA ALA A 148 -1.85 -6.62 -2.60
C ALA A 148 -0.55 -6.97 -3.33
N ALA A 149 0.50 -6.18 -3.11
CA ALA A 149 1.81 -6.41 -3.70
C ALA A 149 2.45 -7.71 -3.19
N ALA A 150 2.36 -7.99 -1.89
CA ALA A 150 2.92 -9.20 -1.29
C ALA A 150 2.27 -10.46 -1.87
N PHE A 151 0.94 -10.49 -1.96
CA PHE A 151 0.22 -11.59 -2.56
C PHE A 151 0.60 -11.79 -4.03
N GLY A 152 0.56 -10.71 -4.83
CA GLY A 152 0.89 -10.75 -6.25
C GLY A 152 2.31 -11.24 -6.53
N VAL A 153 3.29 -10.85 -5.69
CA VAL A 153 4.67 -11.33 -5.80
C VAL A 153 4.79 -12.79 -5.39
N ALA A 154 4.21 -13.16 -4.25
CA ALA A 154 4.34 -14.51 -3.71
C ALA A 154 3.67 -15.56 -4.61
N VAL A 155 2.44 -15.30 -5.07
CA VAL A 155 1.73 -16.21 -5.99
C VAL A 155 2.37 -16.19 -7.38
N GLY A 156 2.77 -15.01 -7.89
CA GLY A 156 3.44 -14.90 -9.19
C GLY A 156 4.81 -15.58 -9.25
N ALA A 157 5.48 -15.78 -8.12
CA ALA A 157 6.71 -16.58 -8.06
C ALA A 157 6.44 -18.09 -8.23
N ALA A 158 5.33 -18.58 -7.68
CA ALA A 158 4.91 -19.97 -7.78
C ALA A 158 4.19 -20.30 -9.11
N LEU A 159 3.44 -19.32 -9.64
CA LEU A 159 2.62 -19.41 -10.85
C LEU A 159 2.94 -18.25 -11.79
N PRO A 160 4.00 -18.32 -12.63
CA PRO A 160 4.46 -17.20 -13.45
C PRO A 160 3.40 -16.62 -14.40
N GLN A 161 2.47 -17.44 -14.88
CA GLN A 161 1.34 -17.00 -15.73
C GLN A 161 0.40 -16.01 -15.03
N LEU A 162 0.33 -16.01 -13.70
CA LEU A 162 -0.48 -15.08 -12.90
C LEU A 162 0.28 -13.82 -12.48
N LYS A 163 1.58 -13.72 -12.78
CA LYS A 163 2.43 -12.61 -12.36
C LYS A 163 1.92 -11.25 -12.85
N VAL A 164 1.60 -11.16 -14.14
CA VAL A 164 1.12 -9.91 -14.75
C VAL A 164 -0.28 -9.55 -14.28
N PRO A 165 -1.30 -10.43 -14.37
CA PRO A 165 -2.65 -10.08 -13.94
C PRO A 165 -2.74 -9.74 -12.45
N LEU A 166 -2.01 -10.43 -11.58
CA LEU A 166 -2.01 -10.12 -10.14
C LEU A 166 -1.33 -8.79 -9.82
N ARG A 167 -0.25 -8.44 -10.52
CA ARG A 167 0.39 -7.13 -10.37
C ARG A 167 -0.51 -6.01 -10.88
N GLY A 168 -1.19 -6.21 -12.00
CA GLY A 168 -2.18 -5.28 -12.52
C GLY A 168 -3.32 -5.05 -11.52
N ALA A 169 -3.89 -6.12 -10.96
CA ALA A 169 -4.91 -6.03 -9.94
C ALA A 169 -4.41 -5.31 -8.66
N ALA A 170 -3.18 -5.60 -8.24
CA ALA A 170 -2.55 -4.91 -7.11
C ALA A 170 -2.37 -3.42 -7.37
N ALA A 171 -1.96 -3.04 -8.59
CA ALA A 171 -1.83 -1.63 -8.99
C ALA A 171 -3.20 -0.91 -8.99
N VAL A 172 -4.25 -1.57 -9.47
CA VAL A 172 -5.63 -1.02 -9.44
C VAL A 172 -6.09 -0.82 -7.99
N VAL A 173 -5.86 -1.78 -7.10
CA VAL A 173 -6.16 -1.62 -5.67
C VAL A 173 -5.35 -0.46 -5.09
N ALA A 174 -4.05 -0.39 -5.35
CA ALA A 174 -3.16 0.66 -4.88
C ALA A 174 -3.63 2.05 -5.35
N PHE A 175 -3.92 2.22 -6.64
CA PHE A 175 -4.45 3.46 -7.22
C PHE A 175 -5.80 3.84 -6.61
N SER A 176 -6.69 2.86 -6.41
CA SER A 176 -8.00 3.14 -5.80
C SER A 176 -7.90 3.79 -4.41
N ARG A 177 -6.80 3.56 -3.66
CA ARG A 177 -6.60 4.16 -2.33
C ARG A 177 -6.27 5.66 -2.40
N VAL A 178 -5.55 6.09 -3.43
CA VAL A 178 -5.31 7.51 -3.70
C VAL A 178 -6.58 8.14 -4.26
N TYR A 179 -7.20 7.51 -5.24
CA TYR A 179 -8.41 7.99 -5.92
C TYR A 179 -9.60 8.22 -4.97
N THR A 180 -9.79 7.32 -4.00
CA THR A 180 -10.83 7.45 -2.96
C THR A 180 -10.40 8.34 -1.79
N GLY A 181 -9.22 8.91 -1.84
CA GLY A 181 -8.71 9.90 -0.90
C GLY A 181 -8.36 9.38 0.48
N VAL A 182 -8.09 8.09 0.64
CA VAL A 182 -7.76 7.51 1.97
C VAL A 182 -6.26 7.41 2.25
N HIS A 183 -5.43 7.54 1.22
CA HIS A 183 -3.97 7.52 1.32
C HIS A 183 -3.33 8.53 0.39
N TYR A 184 -2.18 9.04 0.77
CA TYR A 184 -1.30 9.77 -0.13
C TYR A 184 -0.55 8.81 -1.06
N PRO A 185 -0.08 9.27 -2.25
CA PRO A 185 0.74 8.46 -3.16
C PRO A 185 1.95 7.80 -2.49
N ALA A 186 2.68 8.53 -1.64
CA ALA A 186 3.84 8.01 -0.93
C ALA A 186 3.49 6.86 0.03
N ASP A 187 2.30 6.89 0.69
CA ASP A 187 1.84 5.78 1.53
C ASP A 187 1.66 4.51 0.71
N VAL A 188 1.12 4.68 -0.50
CA VAL A 188 0.85 3.58 -1.44
C VAL A 188 2.13 2.99 -1.98
N VAL A 189 3.07 3.83 -2.42
CA VAL A 189 4.38 3.39 -2.93
C VAL A 189 5.17 2.67 -1.83
N ALA A 190 5.26 3.26 -0.63
CA ALA A 190 5.95 2.64 0.49
C ALA A 190 5.33 1.29 0.87
N GLY A 191 3.99 1.24 0.98
CA GLY A 191 3.28 0.00 1.26
C GLY A 191 3.54 -1.07 0.21
N ALA A 192 3.43 -0.73 -1.08
CA ALA A 192 3.70 -1.66 -2.17
C ALA A 192 5.15 -2.17 -2.16
N SER A 193 6.13 -1.29 -1.90
CA SER A 193 7.55 -1.66 -1.80
C SER A 193 7.79 -2.66 -0.67
N VAL A 194 7.24 -2.41 0.52
CA VAL A 194 7.28 -3.35 1.64
C VAL A 194 6.65 -4.69 1.26
N GLY A 195 5.48 -4.64 0.60
CA GLY A 195 4.79 -5.83 0.12
C GLY A 195 5.61 -6.64 -0.88
N VAL A 196 6.28 -5.99 -1.84
CA VAL A 196 7.18 -6.65 -2.80
C VAL A 196 8.32 -7.37 -2.09
N VAL A 197 8.97 -6.72 -1.14
CA VAL A 197 10.09 -7.30 -0.39
C VAL A 197 9.62 -8.50 0.45
N LEU A 198 8.60 -8.31 1.28
CA LEU A 198 8.12 -9.36 2.18
C LEU A 198 7.47 -10.53 1.42
N GLY A 199 6.72 -10.25 0.35
CA GLY A 199 6.18 -11.27 -0.53
C GLY A 199 7.26 -12.10 -1.22
N GLY A 200 8.33 -11.45 -1.69
CA GLY A 200 9.49 -12.12 -2.27
C GLY A 200 10.25 -12.98 -1.26
N LEU A 201 10.45 -12.48 -0.05
CA LEU A 201 11.08 -13.26 1.03
C LEU A 201 10.23 -14.48 1.41
N THR A 202 8.93 -14.30 1.57
CA THR A 202 7.99 -15.41 1.87
C THR A 202 8.02 -16.46 0.78
N ALA A 203 8.02 -16.07 -0.50
CA ALA A 203 8.12 -16.99 -1.63
C ALA A 203 9.44 -17.78 -1.61
N LYS A 204 10.56 -17.11 -1.34
CA LYS A 204 11.88 -17.77 -1.22
C LYS A 204 11.91 -18.79 -0.09
N VAL A 205 11.36 -18.46 1.07
CA VAL A 205 11.27 -19.38 2.22
C VAL A 205 10.40 -20.58 1.87
N ALA A 206 9.22 -20.36 1.29
CA ALA A 206 8.32 -21.44 0.88
C ALA A 206 8.98 -22.39 -0.13
N ALA A 207 9.71 -21.87 -1.11
CA ALA A 207 10.44 -22.67 -2.09
C ALA A 207 11.54 -23.52 -1.43
N ARG A 208 12.31 -22.97 -0.49
CA ARG A 208 13.34 -23.71 0.25
C ARG A 208 12.76 -24.83 1.10
N LEU A 209 11.65 -24.58 1.78
CA LEU A 209 10.95 -25.60 2.58
C LEU A 209 10.41 -26.73 1.71
N ALA A 210 9.86 -26.41 0.53
CA ALA A 210 9.39 -27.40 -0.41
C ALA A 210 10.53 -28.28 -0.95
N ALA A 211 11.69 -27.69 -1.29
CA ALA A 211 12.85 -28.41 -1.75
C ALA A 211 13.41 -29.37 -0.68
N ARG A 212 13.48 -28.94 0.58
CA ARG A 212 13.94 -29.82 1.70
C ARG A 212 13.04 -31.03 1.89
N ARG A 213 11.72 -30.86 1.79
CA ARG A 213 10.76 -31.97 1.91
C ARG A 213 10.91 -33.00 0.78
N ALA A 214 11.21 -32.54 -0.44
CA ALA A 214 11.40 -33.41 -1.57
C ALA A 214 12.70 -34.25 -1.51
N VAL A 215 13.68 -33.84 -0.70
CA VAL A 215 14.95 -34.60 -0.47
C VAL A 215 14.78 -35.64 0.65
N SER A 216 13.82 -35.42 1.56
CA SER A 216 13.57 -36.29 2.72
C SER A 216 12.46 -37.32 2.50
N SER A 217 11.82 -37.33 1.34
CA SER A 217 10.81 -38.29 0.88
C SER A 217 11.41 -39.25 -0.16
#